data_a3d429b022398e1d80122d0f40ccc09e
#
_entry.id   a3d429b022398e1d80122d0f40ccc09e
#
_cell.length_a   1.000
_cell.length_b   1.000
_cell.length_c   1.000
_cell.angle_alpha   90.00
_cell.angle_beta   90.00
_cell.angle_gamma   90.00
#
_symmetry.space_group_name_H-M   'P 1'
#
loop_
_entity.id
_entity.type
_entity.pdbx_description
1 polymer ?
#
loop_
_entity_poly.entity_id
_entity_poly.type
_entity_poly.pdbx_seq_one_letter_code
_entity_poly.pdbx_strand_id
1 'polypeptide(L)'
;MIQNNWKTRLKAMGPGIMMASAAVGGSHIIASTQAGALYGWQLALIIVLANLFKYPFFRFAPQYTLETGKSLVEGYAEKGRVYLWIFFVLNVFSAVINTSAVSMLCAAILNFVLPVHLDMNILSVAVLVSSVLLLLVGPYRLVDNLSKVIMVSLTITTVAAVAIAAAKGAVRQPEFIEPTPWNLATLGFIVALMGWMPAPIEISAINSQWVTAKRELEKVSYEDGLFDFNVGYISSAVLALVFLALGVLVQYGSGTELKMAGAAYIGQLIDMYAVTIGEWSRLLVAFIAFSCMYGTTLTVIDGYSRTNMESLRLIRHGKRNSNRILAVWIVATALSGMGVILFFKGAVMLMLKFAMIASFVSTPVFAYLNLALVRKASRHLSPAMMLLAWLGLAYLSGFAILFLLNQTGIL
;
A
#
# COMPACT_ATOMS: atom_id res chain seq x y z
N MET A 1 -35.36 14.38 7.47
CA MET A 1 -34.26 15.10 8.13
C MET A 1 -33.17 14.07 8.51
N ILE A 2 -32.11 13.97 7.74
CA ILE A 2 -30.96 13.09 8.06
C ILE A 2 -30.20 13.81 9.17
N GLN A 3 -30.37 13.38 10.40
CA GLN A 3 -29.49 13.82 11.47
C GLN A 3 -28.06 13.42 11.09
N ASN A 4 -27.26 14.42 10.75
CA ASN A 4 -25.85 14.29 10.42
C ASN A 4 -25.08 13.98 11.72
N ASN A 5 -25.23 12.75 12.20
CA ASN A 5 -24.73 12.35 13.50
C ASN A 5 -23.29 11.86 13.34
N TRP A 6 -22.32 12.71 13.65
CA TRP A 6 -20.88 12.37 13.67
C TRP A 6 -20.58 11.04 14.39
N LYS A 7 -21.38 10.70 15.40
CA LYS A 7 -21.25 9.41 16.11
C LYS A 7 -21.56 8.23 15.19
N THR A 8 -22.53 8.36 14.29
CA THR A 8 -22.87 7.30 13.31
C THR A 8 -21.77 7.15 12.28
N ARG A 9 -21.23 8.26 11.76
CA ARG A 9 -20.08 8.23 10.82
C ARG A 9 -18.84 7.61 11.43
N LEU A 10 -18.49 7.97 12.68
CA LEU A 10 -17.36 7.38 13.38
C LEU A 10 -17.53 5.87 13.61
N LYS A 11 -18.74 5.38 13.88
CA LYS A 11 -19.02 3.94 13.99
C LYS A 11 -18.88 3.23 12.64
N ALA A 12 -19.28 3.87 11.55
CA ALA A 12 -19.16 3.31 10.21
C ALA A 12 -17.71 3.20 9.73
N MET A 13 -16.78 3.97 10.32
CA MET A 13 -15.36 3.94 9.96
C MET A 13 -14.72 2.57 10.28
N GLY A 14 -13.96 2.07 9.33
CA GLY A 14 -13.23 0.82 9.46
C GLY A 14 -12.54 0.43 8.16
N PRO A 15 -13.26 -0.04 7.13
CA PRO A 15 -12.66 -0.51 5.87
C PRO A 15 -11.76 0.51 5.16
N GLY A 16 -12.14 1.80 5.17
CA GLY A 16 -11.32 2.88 4.62
C GLY A 16 -10.04 3.11 5.42
N ILE A 17 -10.14 3.11 6.75
CA ILE A 17 -8.96 3.21 7.63
C ILE A 17 -8.05 1.98 7.49
N MET A 18 -8.61 0.78 7.37
CA MET A 18 -7.82 -0.44 7.13
C MET A 18 -7.10 -0.38 5.79
N MET A 19 -7.76 0.13 4.75
CA MET A 19 -7.14 0.36 3.45
C MET A 19 -5.98 1.37 3.57
N ALA A 20 -6.17 2.48 4.28
CA ALA A 20 -5.11 3.45 4.54
C ALA A 20 -3.94 2.83 5.31
N SER A 21 -4.22 2.02 6.33
CA SER A 21 -3.19 1.29 7.10
C SER A 21 -2.42 0.28 6.24
N ALA A 22 -3.10 -0.39 5.29
CA ALA A 22 -2.44 -1.27 4.33
C ALA A 22 -1.62 -0.48 3.29
N ALA A 23 -2.06 0.72 2.93
CA ALA A 23 -1.41 1.61 1.97
C ALA A 23 -0.18 2.31 2.56
N VAL A 24 -0.29 2.80 3.81
CA VAL A 24 0.80 3.52 4.50
C VAL A 24 1.83 2.52 5.02
N GLY A 25 2.77 2.20 4.18
CA GLY A 25 3.84 1.23 4.43
C GLY A 25 5.08 1.59 3.62
N GLY A 26 5.63 0.63 2.89
CA GLY A 26 6.83 0.82 2.07
C GLY A 26 6.73 1.95 1.04
N SER A 27 5.56 2.20 0.47
CA SER A 27 5.32 3.32 -0.46
C SER A 27 5.56 4.69 0.16
N HIS A 28 5.14 4.88 1.39
CA HIS A 28 5.25 6.15 2.11
C HIS A 28 6.61 6.26 2.77
N ILE A 29 6.93 5.29 3.62
CA ILE A 29 8.15 5.29 4.43
C ILE A 29 9.41 5.26 3.55
N ILE A 30 9.41 4.48 2.45
CA ILE A 30 10.59 4.33 1.59
C ILE A 30 10.46 5.17 0.32
N ALA A 31 9.49 4.85 -0.55
CA ALA A 31 9.48 5.41 -1.91
C ALA A 31 9.23 6.93 -1.92
N SER A 32 8.28 7.45 -1.13
CA SER A 32 8.02 8.89 -1.05
C SER A 32 9.19 9.65 -0.42
N THR A 33 9.77 9.12 0.66
CA THR A 33 10.92 9.74 1.31
C THR A 33 12.15 9.75 0.40
N GLN A 34 12.42 8.63 -0.31
CA GLN A 34 13.48 8.58 -1.31
C GLN A 34 13.25 9.55 -2.47
N ALA A 35 12.00 9.68 -2.95
CA ALA A 35 11.65 10.63 -3.99
C ALA A 35 12.00 12.08 -3.57
N GLY A 36 11.67 12.44 -2.33
CA GLY A 36 12.05 13.74 -1.75
C GLY A 36 13.55 13.91 -1.58
N ALA A 37 14.24 12.91 -1.05
CA ALA A 37 15.66 12.94 -0.80
C ALA A 37 16.52 13.00 -2.09
N LEU A 38 16.07 12.32 -3.16
CA LEU A 38 16.77 12.26 -4.44
C LEU A 38 16.46 13.43 -5.36
N TYR A 39 15.17 13.82 -5.45
CA TYR A 39 14.69 14.73 -6.49
C TYR A 39 13.95 15.97 -5.95
N GLY A 40 13.99 16.18 -4.64
CA GLY A 40 13.30 17.31 -4.03
C GLY A 40 11.79 17.27 -4.28
N TRP A 41 11.21 18.42 -4.58
CA TRP A 41 9.78 18.56 -4.85
C TRP A 41 9.36 18.11 -6.25
N GLN A 42 10.30 17.79 -7.15
CA GLN A 42 10.02 17.51 -8.56
C GLN A 42 9.05 16.33 -8.75
N LEU A 43 9.09 15.33 -7.86
CA LEU A 43 8.20 14.16 -7.93
C LEU A 43 6.89 14.32 -7.14
N ALA A 44 6.66 15.47 -6.48
CA ALA A 44 5.38 15.74 -5.80
C ALA A 44 4.19 15.64 -6.75
N LEU A 45 4.33 16.19 -7.97
CA LEU A 45 3.30 16.12 -9.01
C LEU A 45 2.99 14.66 -9.41
N ILE A 46 4.00 13.80 -9.53
CA ILE A 46 3.81 12.38 -9.85
C ILE A 46 3.02 11.68 -8.73
N ILE A 47 3.32 11.98 -7.46
CA ILE A 47 2.57 11.44 -6.31
C ILE A 47 1.11 11.89 -6.38
N VAL A 48 0.85 13.18 -6.65
CA VAL A 48 -0.52 13.72 -6.78
C VAL A 48 -1.26 13.06 -7.93
N LEU A 49 -0.64 12.98 -9.11
CA LEU A 49 -1.27 12.39 -10.31
C LEU A 49 -1.51 10.89 -10.14
N ALA A 50 -0.58 10.14 -9.53
CA ALA A 50 -0.77 8.73 -9.25
C ALA A 50 -1.98 8.50 -8.34
N ASN A 51 -2.11 9.29 -7.25
CA ASN A 51 -3.26 9.23 -6.36
C ASN A 51 -4.56 9.65 -7.05
N LEU A 52 -4.54 10.76 -7.81
CA LEU A 52 -5.71 11.26 -8.53
C LEU A 52 -6.24 10.25 -9.54
N PHE A 53 -5.35 9.67 -10.37
CA PHE A 53 -5.74 8.75 -11.43
C PHE A 53 -6.04 7.33 -10.95
N LYS A 54 -5.54 6.93 -9.78
CA LYS A 54 -5.95 5.66 -9.15
C LYS A 54 -7.23 5.79 -8.32
N TYR A 55 -7.60 7.01 -7.89
CA TYR A 55 -8.77 7.25 -7.03
C TYR A 55 -10.07 6.59 -7.51
N PRO A 56 -10.48 6.68 -8.79
CA PRO A 56 -11.71 6.04 -9.26
C PRO A 56 -11.71 4.53 -9.00
N PHE A 57 -10.60 3.87 -9.30
CA PHE A 57 -10.49 2.41 -9.22
C PHE A 57 -10.53 1.89 -7.78
N PHE A 58 -10.01 2.65 -6.83
CA PHE A 58 -10.14 2.34 -5.41
C PHE A 58 -11.56 2.63 -4.92
N ARG A 59 -12.15 3.78 -5.30
CA ARG A 59 -13.51 4.16 -4.92
C ARG A 59 -14.56 3.18 -5.45
N PHE A 60 -14.33 2.58 -6.60
CA PHE A 60 -15.26 1.61 -7.19
C PHE A 60 -15.50 0.40 -6.28
N ALA A 61 -14.58 0.05 -5.42
CA ALA A 61 -14.74 -1.07 -4.48
C ALA A 61 -15.85 -0.81 -3.44
N PRO A 62 -15.74 0.18 -2.55
CA PRO A 62 -16.82 0.47 -1.61
C PRO A 62 -18.11 0.88 -2.32
N GLN A 63 -18.04 1.65 -3.42
CA GLN A 63 -19.21 2.05 -4.19
C GLN A 63 -20.00 0.82 -4.68
N TYR A 64 -19.35 -0.12 -5.36
CA TYR A 64 -19.99 -1.34 -5.84
C TYR A 64 -20.57 -2.18 -4.69
N THR A 65 -19.79 -2.37 -3.63
CA THR A 65 -20.22 -3.20 -2.50
C THR A 65 -21.38 -2.59 -1.73
N LEU A 66 -21.39 -1.28 -1.54
CA LEU A 66 -22.48 -0.59 -0.86
C LEU A 66 -23.77 -0.60 -1.68
N GLU A 67 -23.68 -0.51 -3.01
CA GLU A 67 -24.84 -0.53 -3.91
C GLU A 67 -25.41 -1.93 -4.12
N THR A 68 -24.55 -2.95 -4.27
CA THR A 68 -24.97 -4.31 -4.66
C THR A 68 -25.03 -5.31 -3.52
N GLY A 69 -24.34 -5.04 -2.43
CA GLY A 69 -24.15 -6.01 -1.34
C GLY A 69 -23.08 -7.07 -1.62
N LYS A 70 -22.39 -7.01 -2.77
CA LYS A 70 -21.41 -8.00 -3.22
C LYS A 70 -20.00 -7.41 -3.23
N SER A 71 -19.01 -8.26 -3.01
CA SER A 71 -17.61 -7.86 -3.19
C SER A 71 -17.25 -7.70 -4.68
N LEU A 72 -16.14 -7.01 -4.98
CA LEU A 72 -15.63 -6.94 -6.36
C LEU A 72 -15.35 -8.33 -6.94
N VAL A 73 -14.86 -9.27 -6.12
CA VAL A 73 -14.55 -10.64 -6.56
C VAL A 73 -15.81 -11.36 -7.03
N GLU A 74 -16.92 -11.24 -6.29
CA GLU A 74 -18.23 -11.76 -6.71
C GLU A 74 -18.71 -11.08 -7.99
N GLY A 75 -18.50 -9.77 -8.09
CA GLY A 75 -18.83 -9.01 -9.29
C GLY A 75 -18.06 -9.49 -10.53
N TYR A 76 -16.76 -9.79 -10.39
CA TYR A 76 -15.99 -10.35 -11.51
C TYR A 76 -16.51 -11.72 -11.94
N ALA A 77 -16.91 -12.57 -10.99
CA ALA A 77 -17.51 -13.87 -11.28
C ALA A 77 -18.81 -13.72 -12.06
N GLU A 78 -19.68 -12.81 -11.67
CA GLU A 78 -20.95 -12.52 -12.38
C GLU A 78 -20.75 -11.90 -13.76
N LYS A 79 -19.71 -11.09 -13.91
CA LYS A 79 -19.37 -10.48 -15.19
C LYS A 79 -18.88 -11.52 -16.20
N GLY A 80 -18.20 -12.56 -15.75
CA GLY A 80 -17.78 -13.66 -16.57
C GLY A 80 -16.54 -14.38 -16.04
N ARG A 81 -16.45 -15.67 -16.36
CA ARG A 81 -15.40 -16.56 -15.87
C ARG A 81 -13.97 -16.07 -16.20
N VAL A 82 -13.81 -15.44 -17.37
CA VAL A 82 -12.51 -14.87 -17.80
C VAL A 82 -12.06 -13.74 -16.89
N TYR A 83 -12.97 -12.83 -16.48
CA TYR A 83 -12.66 -11.73 -15.56
C TYR A 83 -12.17 -12.25 -14.21
N LEU A 84 -12.85 -13.26 -13.69
CA LEU A 84 -12.49 -13.89 -12.41
C LEU A 84 -11.13 -14.59 -12.49
N TRP A 85 -10.84 -15.32 -13.59
CA TRP A 85 -9.56 -15.99 -13.76
C TRP A 85 -8.39 -15.00 -13.91
N ILE A 86 -8.56 -13.93 -14.70
CA ILE A 86 -7.54 -12.88 -14.83
C ILE A 86 -7.25 -12.27 -13.46
N PHE A 87 -8.32 -11.90 -12.70
CA PHE A 87 -8.16 -11.39 -11.37
C PHE A 87 -7.42 -12.39 -10.46
N PHE A 88 -7.86 -13.64 -10.41
CA PHE A 88 -7.29 -14.67 -9.53
C PHE A 88 -5.80 -14.90 -9.78
N VAL A 89 -5.39 -15.09 -11.03
CA VAL A 89 -3.99 -15.35 -11.39
C VAL A 89 -3.11 -14.16 -11.00
N LEU A 90 -3.52 -12.96 -11.37
CA LEU A 90 -2.77 -11.75 -11.02
C LEU A 90 -2.75 -11.51 -9.49
N ASN A 91 -3.86 -11.76 -8.80
CA ASN A 91 -3.95 -11.57 -7.35
C ASN A 91 -3.09 -12.59 -6.58
N VAL A 92 -2.99 -13.85 -7.04
CA VAL A 92 -2.06 -14.83 -6.47
C VAL A 92 -0.61 -14.39 -6.67
N PHE A 93 -0.25 -13.92 -7.86
CA PHE A 93 1.07 -13.39 -8.14
C PHE A 93 1.40 -12.18 -7.24
N SER A 94 0.48 -11.21 -7.15
CA SER A 94 0.63 -10.04 -6.27
C SER A 94 0.73 -10.45 -4.80
N ALA A 95 -0.05 -11.43 -4.35
CA ALA A 95 -0.02 -11.94 -2.99
C ALA A 95 1.38 -12.42 -2.59
N VAL A 96 2.00 -13.23 -3.44
CA VAL A 96 3.35 -13.78 -3.18
C VAL A 96 4.39 -12.67 -3.12
N ILE A 97 4.40 -11.80 -4.12
CA ILE A 97 5.41 -10.75 -4.26
C ILE A 97 5.27 -9.69 -3.16
N ASN A 98 4.05 -9.19 -2.94
CA ASN A 98 3.84 -8.14 -1.94
C ASN A 98 4.06 -8.67 -0.51
N THR A 99 3.63 -9.90 -0.20
CA THR A 99 3.92 -10.53 1.10
C THR A 99 5.42 -10.63 1.35
N SER A 100 6.19 -11.04 0.36
CA SER A 100 7.65 -11.13 0.46
C SER A 100 8.28 -9.76 0.72
N ALA A 101 7.91 -8.76 -0.09
CA ALA A 101 8.49 -7.43 -0.03
C ALA A 101 8.20 -6.72 1.31
N VAL A 102 6.94 -6.74 1.78
CA VAL A 102 6.57 -6.09 3.05
C VAL A 102 7.17 -6.81 4.26
N SER A 103 7.29 -8.16 4.21
CA SER A 103 7.91 -8.94 5.28
C SER A 103 9.41 -8.69 5.36
N MET A 104 10.13 -8.61 4.23
CA MET A 104 11.54 -8.25 4.19
C MET A 104 11.78 -6.83 4.71
N LEU A 105 10.93 -5.88 4.35
CA LEU A 105 11.04 -4.51 4.86
C LEU A 105 10.77 -4.45 6.37
N CYS A 106 9.75 -5.17 6.84
CA CYS A 106 9.46 -5.29 8.27
C CYS A 106 10.65 -5.89 9.03
N ALA A 107 11.27 -6.94 8.50
CA ALA A 107 12.45 -7.56 9.07
C ALA A 107 13.66 -6.62 9.10
N ALA A 108 13.86 -5.80 8.07
CA ALA A 108 14.94 -4.81 8.02
C ALA A 108 14.79 -3.74 9.12
N ILE A 109 13.56 -3.27 9.36
CA ILE A 109 13.28 -2.33 10.45
C ILE A 109 13.43 -3.02 11.81
N LEU A 110 12.97 -4.27 11.94
CA LEU A 110 13.18 -5.06 13.17
C LEU A 110 14.66 -5.23 13.49
N ASN A 111 15.49 -5.51 12.49
CA ASN A 111 16.94 -5.66 12.65
C ASN A 111 17.61 -4.38 13.18
N PHE A 112 17.06 -3.22 12.85
CA PHE A 112 17.51 -1.95 13.40
C PHE A 112 17.11 -1.76 14.88
N VAL A 113 15.94 -2.26 15.27
CA VAL A 113 15.44 -2.15 16.67
C VAL A 113 16.16 -3.13 17.60
N LEU A 114 16.58 -4.27 17.08
CA LEU A 114 17.23 -5.31 17.89
C LEU A 114 18.66 -4.90 18.29
N PRO A 115 19.10 -5.25 19.52
CA PRO A 115 20.47 -4.99 19.98
C PRO A 115 21.51 -5.86 19.29
N VAL A 116 21.08 -6.94 18.61
CA VAL A 116 21.94 -7.90 17.89
C VAL A 116 21.48 -7.97 16.45
N HIS A 117 22.40 -7.79 15.51
CA HIS A 117 22.11 -7.93 14.09
C HIS A 117 22.03 -9.41 13.71
N LEU A 118 20.85 -9.81 13.23
CA LEU A 118 20.58 -11.17 12.77
C LEU A 118 20.53 -11.22 11.23
N ASP A 119 20.67 -12.41 10.70
CA ASP A 119 20.53 -12.64 9.26
C ASP A 119 19.14 -12.23 8.76
N MET A 120 19.09 -11.54 7.61
CA MET A 120 17.85 -10.97 7.06
C MET A 120 16.82 -12.05 6.70
N ASN A 121 17.28 -13.24 6.25
CA ASN A 121 16.34 -14.31 5.92
C ASN A 121 15.72 -14.87 7.21
N ILE A 122 16.51 -15.03 8.28
CA ILE A 122 16.03 -15.50 9.58
C ILE A 122 14.96 -14.55 10.12
N LEU A 123 15.24 -13.23 10.11
CA LEU A 123 14.28 -12.23 10.58
C LEU A 123 13.02 -12.18 9.71
N SER A 124 13.15 -12.27 8.39
CA SER A 124 12.01 -12.27 7.47
C SER A 124 11.13 -13.50 7.69
N VAL A 125 11.73 -14.68 7.90
CA VAL A 125 10.99 -15.89 8.25
C VAL A 125 10.32 -15.75 9.62
N ALA A 126 10.98 -15.17 10.61
CA ALA A 126 10.41 -14.93 11.93
C ALA A 126 9.18 -13.98 11.86
N VAL A 127 9.27 -12.91 11.07
CA VAL A 127 8.14 -12.00 10.78
C VAL A 127 6.98 -12.74 10.13
N LEU A 128 7.24 -13.58 9.12
CA LEU A 128 6.19 -14.37 8.46
C LEU A 128 5.55 -15.36 9.42
N VAL A 129 6.35 -16.14 10.15
CA VAL A 129 5.83 -17.15 11.08
C VAL A 129 5.00 -16.50 12.18
N SER A 130 5.49 -15.42 12.80
CA SER A 130 4.75 -14.69 13.83
C SER A 130 3.44 -14.11 13.27
N SER A 131 3.45 -13.60 12.04
CA SER A 131 2.25 -13.10 11.36
C SER A 131 1.22 -14.19 11.11
N VAL A 132 1.66 -15.36 10.63
CA VAL A 132 0.77 -16.53 10.44
C VAL A 132 0.16 -16.98 11.77
N LEU A 133 0.97 -17.12 12.81
CA LEU A 133 0.49 -17.52 14.14
C LEU A 133 -0.56 -16.52 14.66
N LEU A 134 -0.29 -15.22 14.54
CA LEU A 134 -1.23 -14.20 14.98
C LEU A 134 -2.54 -14.24 14.18
N LEU A 135 -2.48 -14.44 12.86
CA LEU A 135 -3.67 -14.52 12.00
C LEU A 135 -4.50 -15.80 12.22
N LEU A 136 -3.87 -16.90 12.64
CA LEU A 136 -4.55 -18.15 12.92
C LEU A 136 -5.22 -18.18 14.31
N VAL A 137 -4.63 -17.50 15.29
CA VAL A 137 -5.07 -17.54 16.70
C VAL A 137 -5.79 -16.25 17.11
N GLY A 138 -5.39 -15.10 16.52
CA GLY A 138 -5.84 -13.78 16.95
C GLY A 138 -7.23 -13.40 16.43
N PRO A 139 -8.04 -12.66 17.22
CA PRO A 139 -9.28 -12.10 16.71
C PRO A 139 -8.99 -10.94 15.72
N TYR A 140 -9.74 -10.90 14.61
CA TYR A 140 -9.67 -9.82 13.60
C TYR A 140 -9.68 -8.41 14.20
N ARG A 141 -10.47 -8.19 15.27
CA ARG A 141 -10.56 -6.89 15.97
C ARG A 141 -9.24 -6.40 16.55
N LEU A 142 -8.34 -7.30 16.92
CA LEU A 142 -7.03 -6.92 17.45
C LEU A 142 -6.17 -6.28 16.36
N VAL A 143 -6.14 -6.88 15.18
CA VAL A 143 -5.38 -6.36 14.02
C VAL A 143 -5.94 -5.01 13.58
N ASP A 144 -7.26 -4.86 13.50
CA ASP A 144 -7.93 -3.60 13.12
C ASP A 144 -7.60 -2.46 14.11
N ASN A 145 -7.75 -2.69 15.42
CA ASN A 145 -7.49 -1.67 16.43
C ASN A 145 -6.00 -1.29 16.49
N LEU A 146 -5.12 -2.27 16.43
CA LEU A 146 -3.67 -2.03 16.44
C LEU A 146 -3.24 -1.20 15.23
N SER A 147 -3.72 -1.57 14.04
CA SER A 147 -3.44 -0.84 12.79
C SER A 147 -3.85 0.63 12.87
N LYS A 148 -5.02 0.92 13.45
CA LYS A 148 -5.52 2.30 13.64
C LYS A 148 -4.61 3.13 14.55
N VAL A 149 -4.24 2.58 15.70
CA VAL A 149 -3.36 3.26 16.66
C VAL A 149 -2.00 3.55 16.04
N ILE A 150 -1.42 2.56 15.38
CA ILE A 150 -0.10 2.67 14.74
C ILE A 150 -0.12 3.73 13.63
N MET A 151 -1.15 3.70 12.76
CA MET A 151 -1.28 4.67 11.68
C MET A 151 -1.40 6.10 12.20
N VAL A 152 -2.20 6.32 13.25
CA VAL A 152 -2.34 7.63 13.87
C VAL A 152 -1.01 8.08 14.49
N SER A 153 -0.31 7.19 15.20
CA SER A 153 0.99 7.49 15.82
C SER A 153 2.04 7.84 14.76
N LEU A 154 2.14 7.06 13.67
CA LEU A 154 3.05 7.35 12.56
C LEU A 154 2.72 8.70 11.90
N THR A 155 1.44 8.97 11.66
CA THR A 155 1.00 10.24 11.06
C THR A 155 1.41 11.43 11.93
N ILE A 156 1.10 11.39 13.22
CA ILE A 156 1.45 12.47 14.16
C ILE A 156 2.97 12.68 14.22
N THR A 157 3.73 11.59 14.35
CA THR A 157 5.20 11.65 14.43
C THR A 157 5.80 12.23 13.15
N THR A 158 5.32 11.82 11.97
CA THR A 158 5.85 12.30 10.70
C THR A 158 5.48 13.76 10.44
N VAL A 159 4.23 14.15 10.72
CA VAL A 159 3.80 15.56 10.60
C VAL A 159 4.60 16.45 11.56
N ALA A 160 4.82 16.02 12.80
CA ALA A 160 5.65 16.74 13.75
C ALA A 160 7.10 16.88 13.27
N ALA A 161 7.70 15.80 12.74
CA ALA A 161 9.04 15.83 12.17
C ALA A 161 9.14 16.84 11.01
N VAL A 162 8.19 16.82 10.08
CA VAL A 162 8.15 17.76 8.96
C VAL A 162 7.98 19.21 9.43
N ALA A 163 7.11 19.46 10.41
CA ALA A 163 6.90 20.80 10.98
C ALA A 163 8.20 21.33 11.63
N ILE A 164 8.89 20.50 12.40
CA ILE A 164 10.18 20.87 13.04
C ILE A 164 11.25 21.07 11.96
N ALA A 165 11.35 20.18 10.96
CA ALA A 165 12.31 20.34 9.85
C ALA A 165 12.07 21.63 9.07
N ALA A 166 10.81 21.94 8.77
CA ALA A 166 10.43 23.19 8.10
C ALA A 166 10.80 24.44 8.90
N ALA A 167 10.65 24.40 10.24
CA ALA A 167 11.06 25.50 11.11
C ALA A 167 12.58 25.68 11.18
N LYS A 168 13.37 24.60 11.04
CA LYS A 168 14.84 24.64 11.00
C LYS A 168 15.38 25.13 9.64
N GLY A 169 14.57 25.07 8.59
CA GLY A 169 14.97 25.34 7.20
C GLY A 169 15.58 24.13 6.50
N ALA A 170 15.68 24.23 5.17
CA ALA A 170 16.24 23.15 4.36
C ALA A 170 17.76 23.03 4.55
N VAL A 171 18.27 21.80 4.56
CA VAL A 171 19.70 21.48 4.76
C VAL A 171 20.53 21.55 3.48
N ARG A 172 19.99 22.14 2.43
CA ARG A 172 20.61 22.20 1.10
C ARG A 172 21.93 23.00 1.10
N GLN A 173 22.99 22.39 0.56
CA GLN A 173 24.28 23.06 0.36
C GLN A 173 24.23 24.07 -0.81
N PRO A 174 24.97 25.19 -0.74
CA PRO A 174 24.95 26.22 -1.80
C PRO A 174 25.35 25.72 -3.19
N GLU A 175 26.30 24.80 -3.27
CA GLU A 175 26.87 24.25 -4.52
C GLU A 175 26.10 23.01 -5.05
N PHE A 176 24.99 22.65 -4.44
CA PHE A 176 24.24 21.46 -4.83
C PHE A 176 23.60 21.60 -6.21
N ILE A 177 23.97 20.70 -7.13
CA ILE A 177 23.38 20.59 -8.46
C ILE A 177 22.15 19.71 -8.39
N GLU A 178 20.99 20.23 -8.77
CA GLU A 178 19.73 19.50 -8.74
C GLU A 178 19.71 18.36 -9.78
N PRO A 179 19.56 17.10 -9.37
CA PRO A 179 19.36 16.02 -10.31
C PRO A 179 17.95 16.12 -10.94
N THR A 180 17.85 15.79 -12.24
CA THR A 180 16.56 15.74 -12.93
C THR A 180 16.01 14.31 -12.97
N PRO A 181 14.74 14.09 -12.57
CA PRO A 181 14.10 12.77 -12.70
C PRO A 181 13.53 12.53 -14.11
N TRP A 182 13.55 13.53 -15.00
CA TRP A 182 12.87 13.50 -16.29
C TRP A 182 13.75 12.90 -17.39
N ASN A 183 14.16 11.63 -17.18
CA ASN A 183 14.94 10.86 -18.15
C ASN A 183 14.60 9.38 -18.06
N LEU A 184 14.95 8.60 -19.10
CA LEU A 184 14.63 7.18 -19.18
C LEU A 184 15.32 6.34 -18.09
N ALA A 185 16.50 6.75 -17.60
CA ALA A 185 17.20 6.03 -16.53
C ALA A 185 16.40 6.08 -15.20
N THR A 186 15.66 7.14 -14.96
CA THR A 186 14.82 7.32 -13.76
C THR A 186 13.43 6.74 -13.91
N LEU A 187 13.00 6.37 -15.13
CA LEU A 187 11.65 5.84 -15.39
C LEU A 187 11.30 4.67 -14.48
N GLY A 188 12.25 3.75 -14.23
CA GLY A 188 12.04 2.63 -13.34
C GLY A 188 11.75 3.03 -11.89
N PHE A 189 12.35 4.14 -11.40
CA PHE A 189 12.05 4.70 -10.08
C PHE A 189 10.67 5.34 -10.03
N ILE A 190 10.29 6.12 -11.06
CA ILE A 190 8.98 6.76 -11.17
C ILE A 190 7.87 5.70 -11.21
N VAL A 191 8.04 4.67 -12.01
CA VAL A 191 7.09 3.54 -12.11
C VAL A 191 6.97 2.79 -10.77
N ALA A 192 8.08 2.53 -10.10
CA ALA A 192 8.08 1.92 -8.77
C ALA A 192 7.33 2.79 -7.75
N LEU A 193 7.62 4.11 -7.72
CA LEU A 193 6.92 5.06 -6.85
C LEU A 193 5.40 5.02 -7.08
N MET A 194 4.94 5.06 -8.34
CA MET A 194 3.53 4.98 -8.68
C MET A 194 2.91 3.61 -8.36
N GLY A 195 3.68 2.53 -8.38
CA GLY A 195 3.19 1.17 -8.20
C GLY A 195 2.42 0.98 -6.89
N TRP A 196 3.02 1.38 -5.81
CA TRP A 196 2.42 1.30 -4.47
C TRP A 196 1.77 2.61 -4.00
N MET A 197 1.65 3.63 -4.85
CA MET A 197 1.07 4.92 -4.50
C MET A 197 -0.44 5.01 -4.84
N PRO A 198 -1.36 5.14 -3.87
CA PRO A 198 -1.12 4.98 -2.45
C PRO A 198 -0.91 3.51 -2.07
N ALA A 199 -1.42 2.58 -2.89
CA ALA A 199 -1.31 1.13 -2.78
C ALA A 199 -1.42 0.46 -4.16
N PRO A 200 -1.12 -0.85 -4.28
CA PRO A 200 -1.51 -1.67 -5.45
C PRO A 200 -3.03 -1.65 -5.65
N ILE A 201 -3.50 -1.57 -6.91
CA ILE A 201 -4.96 -1.43 -7.18
C ILE A 201 -5.77 -2.66 -6.73
N GLU A 202 -5.20 -3.86 -6.74
CA GLU A 202 -5.86 -5.08 -6.24
C GLU A 202 -6.27 -4.99 -4.77
N ILE A 203 -5.66 -4.12 -3.97
CA ILE A 203 -6.10 -3.81 -2.59
C ILE A 203 -7.55 -3.29 -2.58
N SER A 204 -8.05 -2.73 -3.68
CA SER A 204 -9.47 -2.39 -3.82
C SER A 204 -10.39 -3.60 -3.66
N ALA A 205 -10.01 -4.76 -4.20
CA ALA A 205 -10.79 -5.99 -4.02
C ALA A 205 -10.76 -6.46 -2.56
N ILE A 206 -9.63 -6.32 -1.88
CA ILE A 206 -9.52 -6.59 -0.43
C ILE A 206 -10.42 -5.61 0.34
N ASN A 207 -10.38 -4.32 0.01
CA ASN A 207 -11.25 -3.31 0.64
C ASN A 207 -12.73 -3.67 0.46
N SER A 208 -13.15 -4.14 -0.72
CA SER A 208 -14.53 -4.57 -0.94
C SER A 208 -14.97 -5.71 -0.01
N GLN A 209 -14.07 -6.64 0.32
CA GLN A 209 -14.32 -7.71 1.28
C GLN A 209 -14.47 -7.17 2.72
N TRP A 210 -13.64 -6.20 3.10
CA TRP A 210 -13.76 -5.54 4.41
C TRP A 210 -15.08 -4.76 4.53
N VAL A 211 -15.51 -4.08 3.45
CA VAL A 211 -16.82 -3.40 3.42
C VAL A 211 -17.95 -4.41 3.57
N THR A 212 -17.88 -5.57 2.89
CA THR A 212 -18.86 -6.65 3.04
C THR A 212 -18.92 -7.15 4.48
N ALA A 213 -17.77 -7.46 5.07
CA ALA A 213 -17.67 -7.93 6.46
C ALA A 213 -18.19 -6.88 7.46
N LYS A 214 -17.92 -5.60 7.25
CA LYS A 214 -18.43 -4.52 8.11
C LYS A 214 -19.95 -4.42 8.04
N ARG A 215 -20.53 -4.57 6.84
CA ARG A 215 -21.99 -4.54 6.64
C ARG A 215 -22.74 -5.70 7.28
N GLU A 216 -22.09 -6.85 7.45
CA GLU A 216 -22.66 -7.98 8.20
C GLU A 216 -22.76 -7.68 9.70
N LEU A 217 -21.88 -6.83 10.22
CA LEU A 217 -21.84 -6.48 11.64
C LEU A 217 -22.69 -5.24 11.99
N GLU A 218 -22.77 -4.29 11.07
CA GLU A 218 -23.40 -2.98 11.30
C GLU A 218 -24.09 -2.48 10.03
N LYS A 219 -25.17 -1.69 10.21
CA LYS A 219 -25.81 -0.99 9.10
C LYS A 219 -24.92 0.19 8.68
N VAL A 220 -24.33 0.09 7.51
CA VAL A 220 -23.51 1.16 6.90
C VAL A 220 -24.27 1.76 5.73
N SER A 221 -24.54 3.07 5.77
CA SER A 221 -25.15 3.78 4.65
C SER A 221 -24.16 3.94 3.49
N TYR A 222 -24.65 4.22 2.29
CA TYR A 222 -23.81 4.48 1.13
C TYR A 222 -22.88 5.69 1.37
N GLU A 223 -23.43 6.77 1.92
CA GLU A 223 -22.71 8.01 2.21
C GLU A 223 -21.65 7.81 3.30
N ASP A 224 -21.96 7.08 4.36
CA ASP A 224 -21.01 6.85 5.45
C ASP A 224 -19.87 5.92 5.03
N GLY A 225 -20.16 4.91 4.23
CA GLY A 225 -19.11 4.01 3.71
C GLY A 225 -18.19 4.69 2.70
N LEU A 226 -18.73 5.59 1.85
CA LEU A 226 -17.89 6.41 0.97
C LEU A 226 -17.12 7.48 1.74
N PHE A 227 -17.67 8.03 2.81
CA PHE A 227 -16.98 8.95 3.68
C PHE A 227 -15.76 8.28 4.33
N ASP A 228 -15.93 7.09 4.92
CA ASP A 228 -14.83 6.29 5.48
C ASP A 228 -13.73 6.03 4.45
N PHE A 229 -14.11 5.60 3.25
CA PHE A 229 -13.16 5.40 2.15
C PHE A 229 -12.40 6.68 1.80
N ASN A 230 -13.11 7.80 1.61
CA ASN A 230 -12.50 9.07 1.24
C ASN A 230 -11.54 9.57 2.31
N VAL A 231 -11.90 9.46 3.59
CA VAL A 231 -11.01 9.82 4.69
C VAL A 231 -9.73 8.98 4.64
N GLY A 232 -9.84 7.66 4.51
CA GLY A 232 -8.69 6.78 4.42
C GLY A 232 -7.81 7.08 3.19
N TYR A 233 -8.42 7.19 2.02
CA TYR A 233 -7.70 7.42 0.76
C TYR A 233 -6.98 8.78 0.73
N ILE A 234 -7.69 9.86 1.07
CA ILE A 234 -7.13 11.21 1.04
C ILE A 234 -6.04 11.36 2.11
N SER A 235 -6.26 10.81 3.31
CA SER A 235 -5.24 10.83 4.36
C SER A 235 -3.97 10.11 3.91
N SER A 236 -4.07 8.95 3.24
CA SER A 236 -2.89 8.27 2.72
C SER A 236 -2.20 9.08 1.62
N ALA A 237 -2.95 9.70 0.70
CA ALA A 237 -2.36 10.55 -0.35
C ALA A 237 -1.63 11.78 0.22
N VAL A 238 -2.22 12.45 1.21
CA VAL A 238 -1.59 13.58 1.91
C VAL A 238 -0.33 13.12 2.66
N LEU A 239 -0.41 11.98 3.35
CA LEU A 239 0.72 11.46 4.10
C LEU A 239 1.90 11.10 3.18
N ALA A 240 1.66 10.66 1.94
CA ALA A 240 2.71 10.45 0.95
C ALA A 240 3.50 11.73 0.66
N LEU A 241 2.80 12.87 0.55
CA LEU A 241 3.45 14.18 0.36
C LEU A 241 4.19 14.64 1.63
N VAL A 242 3.69 14.30 2.81
CA VAL A 242 4.38 14.58 4.08
C VAL A 242 5.69 13.79 4.18
N PHE A 243 5.71 12.51 3.77
CA PHE A 243 6.94 11.73 3.70
C PHE A 243 7.92 12.24 2.63
N LEU A 244 7.40 12.67 1.47
CA LEU A 244 8.24 13.36 0.47
C LEU A 244 8.86 14.62 1.07
N ALA A 245 8.07 15.46 1.75
CA ALA A 245 8.54 16.68 2.40
C ALA A 245 9.63 16.40 3.43
N LEU A 246 9.52 15.32 4.21
CA LEU A 246 10.57 14.90 5.15
C LEU A 246 11.88 14.64 4.41
N GLY A 247 11.84 13.87 3.30
CA GLY A 247 13.01 13.62 2.46
C GLY A 247 13.64 14.91 1.91
N VAL A 248 12.79 15.84 1.44
CA VAL A 248 13.24 17.14 0.91
C VAL A 248 13.92 17.98 1.99
N LEU A 249 13.30 18.12 3.14
CA LEU A 249 13.76 19.04 4.17
C LEU A 249 14.99 18.55 4.93
N VAL A 250 15.20 17.22 5.01
CA VAL A 250 16.22 16.63 5.86
C VAL A 250 17.41 16.04 5.06
N GLN A 251 17.19 15.62 3.81
CA GLN A 251 18.25 14.94 3.04
C GLN A 251 18.59 15.58 1.70
N TYR A 252 17.62 16.23 1.02
CA TYR A 252 17.85 16.77 -0.32
C TYR A 252 18.93 17.84 -0.33
N GLY A 253 20.03 17.57 -1.04
CA GLY A 253 21.16 18.49 -1.14
C GLY A 253 21.99 18.64 0.14
N SER A 254 21.83 17.78 1.15
CA SER A 254 22.60 17.84 2.40
C SER A 254 24.08 17.43 2.25
N GLY A 255 24.50 16.92 1.08
CA GLY A 255 25.82 16.33 0.88
C GLY A 255 25.98 14.93 1.46
N THR A 256 24.99 14.40 2.15
CA THR A 256 25.01 13.02 2.67
C THR A 256 24.61 12.06 1.57
N GLU A 257 25.50 11.11 1.26
CA GLU A 257 25.21 10.06 0.27
C GLU A 257 24.05 9.17 0.72
N LEU A 258 23.07 8.95 -0.18
CA LEU A 258 21.95 8.07 0.10
C LEU A 258 22.38 6.62 0.02
N LYS A 259 22.26 5.92 1.13
CA LYS A 259 22.56 4.49 1.22
C LYS A 259 21.43 3.69 0.57
N MET A 260 21.59 3.36 -0.71
CA MET A 260 20.57 2.60 -1.46
C MET A 260 20.50 1.10 -1.11
N ALA A 261 21.31 0.63 -0.15
CA ALA A 261 21.34 -0.77 0.28
C ALA A 261 20.51 -1.01 1.53
N GLY A 262 19.45 -1.80 1.39
CA GLY A 262 18.61 -2.48 2.40
C GLY A 262 18.56 -1.87 3.80
N ALA A 263 19.17 -2.53 4.76
CA ALA A 263 19.18 -2.13 6.16
C ALA A 263 19.85 -0.76 6.40
N ALA A 264 20.86 -0.40 5.61
CA ALA A 264 21.56 0.89 5.75
C ALA A 264 20.66 2.07 5.42
N TYR A 265 19.73 1.95 4.45
CA TYR A 265 18.74 2.98 4.17
C TYR A 265 17.71 3.12 5.30
N ILE A 266 17.31 2.01 5.92
CA ILE A 266 16.40 2.05 7.08
C ILE A 266 17.04 2.82 8.24
N GLY A 267 18.32 2.58 8.53
CA GLY A 267 19.06 3.36 9.52
C GLY A 267 19.05 4.85 9.19
N GLN A 268 19.38 5.20 7.94
CA GLN A 268 19.41 6.57 7.48
C GLN A 268 18.01 7.25 7.55
N LEU A 269 16.94 6.51 7.24
CA LEU A 269 15.57 7.00 7.40
C LEU A 269 15.24 7.32 8.86
N ILE A 270 15.60 6.44 9.79
CA ILE A 270 15.36 6.66 11.23
C ILE A 270 16.22 7.82 11.74
N ASP A 271 17.46 7.95 11.23
CA ASP A 271 18.33 9.07 11.53
C ASP A 271 17.72 10.42 11.15
N MET A 272 16.95 10.49 10.05
CA MET A 272 16.24 11.73 9.67
C MET A 272 15.31 12.22 10.78
N TYR A 273 14.60 11.32 11.43
CA TYR A 273 13.74 11.67 12.57
C TYR A 273 14.58 12.06 13.80
N ALA A 274 15.63 11.31 14.10
CA ALA A 274 16.49 11.58 15.25
C ALA A 274 17.19 12.94 15.13
N VAL A 275 17.73 13.30 13.96
CA VAL A 275 18.33 14.62 13.70
C VAL A 275 17.28 15.74 13.77
N THR A 276 16.04 15.47 13.39
CA THR A 276 14.99 16.48 13.32
C THR A 276 14.35 16.72 14.70
N ILE A 277 13.91 15.64 15.37
CA ILE A 277 13.15 15.69 16.62
C ILE A 277 14.10 15.65 17.83
N GLY A 278 15.16 14.83 17.74
CA GLY A 278 16.14 14.57 18.81
C GLY A 278 16.45 13.09 18.94
N GLU A 279 17.64 12.77 19.43
CA GLU A 279 18.13 11.38 19.54
C GLU A 279 17.21 10.44 20.34
N TRP A 280 16.50 10.97 21.33
CA TRP A 280 15.52 10.19 22.10
C TRP A 280 14.41 9.58 21.24
N SER A 281 14.10 10.20 20.10
CA SER A 281 13.04 9.73 19.18
C SER A 281 13.44 8.52 18.34
N ARG A 282 14.73 8.21 18.22
CA ARG A 282 15.29 7.16 17.36
C ARG A 282 14.61 5.80 17.55
N LEU A 283 14.62 5.27 18.77
CA LEU A 283 14.02 3.96 19.07
C LEU A 283 12.50 4.00 19.00
N LEU A 284 11.89 5.13 19.43
CA LEU A 284 10.44 5.29 19.34
C LEU A 284 9.96 5.25 17.87
N VAL A 285 10.61 6.00 16.99
CA VAL A 285 10.28 6.04 15.56
C VAL A 285 10.53 4.69 14.91
N ALA A 286 11.65 4.03 15.23
CA ALA A 286 11.94 2.69 14.73
C ALA A 286 10.85 1.68 15.15
N PHE A 287 10.40 1.73 16.40
CA PHE A 287 9.32 0.88 16.90
C PHE A 287 7.98 1.18 16.22
N ILE A 288 7.64 2.46 16.00
CA ILE A 288 6.42 2.87 15.29
C ILE A 288 6.49 2.38 13.84
N ALA A 289 7.63 2.57 13.15
CA ALA A 289 7.83 2.11 11.79
C ALA A 289 7.76 0.57 11.67
N PHE A 290 8.38 -0.16 12.60
CA PHE A 290 8.26 -1.60 12.70
C PHE A 290 6.82 -2.05 12.86
N SER A 291 6.12 -1.46 13.82
CA SER A 291 4.72 -1.79 14.11
C SER A 291 3.82 -1.52 12.92
N CYS A 292 4.05 -0.41 12.19
CA CYS A 292 3.35 -0.06 10.96
C CYS A 292 3.57 -1.13 9.88
N MET A 293 4.82 -1.51 9.62
CA MET A 293 5.15 -2.52 8.61
C MET A 293 4.66 -3.91 9.01
N TYR A 294 4.69 -4.24 10.29
CA TYR A 294 4.13 -5.50 10.79
C TYR A 294 2.61 -5.55 10.60
N GLY A 295 1.91 -4.46 10.92
CA GLY A 295 0.47 -4.30 10.63
C GLY A 295 0.15 -4.42 9.14
N THR A 296 0.95 -3.80 8.27
CA THR A 296 0.85 -3.95 6.81
C THR A 296 1.06 -5.40 6.39
N THR A 297 2.05 -6.10 6.95
CA THR A 297 2.32 -7.52 6.65
C THR A 297 1.12 -8.39 7.01
N LEU A 298 0.53 -8.21 8.20
CA LEU A 298 -0.68 -8.92 8.62
C LEU A 298 -1.85 -8.67 7.66
N THR A 299 -2.07 -7.39 7.31
CA THR A 299 -3.19 -6.98 6.45
C THR A 299 -3.04 -7.52 5.03
N VAL A 300 -1.82 -7.55 4.52
CA VAL A 300 -1.48 -8.08 3.20
C VAL A 300 -1.71 -9.60 3.16
N ILE A 301 -1.17 -10.35 4.12
CA ILE A 301 -1.35 -11.81 4.17
C ILE A 301 -2.84 -12.16 4.32
N ASP A 302 -3.56 -11.55 5.25
CA ASP A 302 -4.99 -11.81 5.47
C ASP A 302 -5.83 -11.43 4.25
N GLY A 303 -5.62 -10.23 3.71
CA GLY A 303 -6.40 -9.68 2.61
C GLY A 303 -6.25 -10.49 1.32
N TYR A 304 -5.03 -10.81 0.91
CA TYR A 304 -4.79 -11.66 -0.26
C TYR A 304 -5.31 -13.09 -0.05
N SER A 305 -5.16 -13.65 1.16
CA SER A 305 -5.67 -14.98 1.45
C SER A 305 -7.18 -15.05 1.34
N ARG A 306 -7.91 -14.04 1.82
CA ARG A 306 -9.38 -13.95 1.69
C ARG A 306 -9.82 -13.79 0.25
N THR A 307 -9.19 -12.89 -0.51
CA THR A 307 -9.56 -12.67 -1.92
C THR A 307 -9.24 -13.88 -2.80
N ASN A 308 -8.13 -14.57 -2.56
CA ASN A 308 -7.77 -15.80 -3.27
C ASN A 308 -8.70 -16.97 -2.90
N MET A 309 -9.02 -17.11 -1.61
CA MET A 309 -9.99 -18.11 -1.13
C MET A 309 -11.35 -17.89 -1.80
N GLU A 310 -11.84 -16.66 -1.82
CA GLU A 310 -13.13 -16.30 -2.42
C GLU A 310 -13.13 -16.53 -3.94
N SER A 311 -12.06 -16.14 -4.62
CA SER A 311 -11.90 -16.36 -6.05
C SER A 311 -11.96 -17.85 -6.40
N LEU A 312 -11.21 -18.69 -5.66
CA LEU A 312 -11.20 -20.14 -5.90
C LEU A 312 -12.55 -20.77 -5.59
N ARG A 313 -13.25 -20.32 -4.56
CA ARG A 313 -14.63 -20.76 -4.23
C ARG A 313 -15.56 -20.51 -5.41
N LEU A 314 -15.53 -19.30 -5.97
CA LEU A 314 -16.39 -18.91 -7.09
C LEU A 314 -16.02 -19.64 -8.39
N ILE A 315 -14.72 -19.86 -8.65
CA ILE A 315 -14.26 -20.65 -9.82
C ILE A 315 -14.78 -22.09 -9.75
N ARG A 316 -14.77 -22.70 -8.57
CA ARG A 316 -15.18 -24.09 -8.35
C ARG A 316 -16.68 -24.27 -8.09
N HIS A 317 -17.47 -23.18 -8.13
CA HIS A 317 -18.88 -23.18 -7.72
C HIS A 317 -19.09 -23.84 -6.35
N GLY A 318 -18.10 -23.65 -5.45
CA GLY A 318 -18.08 -24.24 -4.13
C GLY A 318 -19.10 -23.62 -3.18
N LYS A 319 -19.47 -24.39 -2.15
CA LYS A 319 -20.29 -23.93 -1.04
C LYS A 319 -19.48 -22.94 -0.17
N ARG A 320 -20.10 -22.45 0.89
CA ARG A 320 -19.56 -21.43 1.81
C ARG A 320 -18.09 -21.67 2.22
N ASN A 321 -17.28 -20.62 2.25
CA ASN A 321 -15.92 -20.63 2.78
C ASN A 321 -15.88 -21.03 4.26
N SER A 322 -14.79 -21.67 4.68
CA SER A 322 -14.56 -22.03 6.07
C SER A 322 -13.25 -21.46 6.59
N ASN A 323 -13.15 -21.28 7.91
CA ASN A 323 -11.92 -20.82 8.56
C ASN A 323 -10.72 -21.75 8.28
N ARG A 324 -10.96 -23.05 8.07
CA ARG A 324 -9.91 -24.01 7.70
C ARG A 324 -9.33 -23.71 6.31
N ILE A 325 -10.18 -23.36 5.34
CA ILE A 325 -9.73 -23.01 3.99
C ILE A 325 -8.96 -21.68 4.02
N LEU A 326 -9.43 -20.73 4.82
CA LEU A 326 -8.69 -19.46 5.02
C LEU A 326 -7.31 -19.73 5.64
N ALA A 327 -7.22 -20.57 6.67
CA ALA A 327 -5.95 -20.94 7.28
C ALA A 327 -4.98 -21.57 6.27
N VAL A 328 -5.47 -22.43 5.39
CA VAL A 328 -4.65 -23.01 4.29
C VAL A 328 -4.11 -21.91 3.37
N TRP A 329 -4.95 -20.93 2.99
CA TRP A 329 -4.51 -19.82 2.14
C TRP A 329 -3.51 -18.91 2.85
N ILE A 330 -3.70 -18.61 4.14
CA ILE A 330 -2.74 -17.83 4.95
C ILE A 330 -1.36 -18.51 4.95
N VAL A 331 -1.34 -19.82 5.26
CA VAL A 331 -0.10 -20.60 5.26
C VAL A 331 0.52 -20.69 3.87
N ALA A 332 -0.28 -20.94 2.83
CA ALA A 332 0.22 -21.04 1.46
C ALA A 332 0.82 -19.71 0.98
N THR A 333 0.17 -18.57 1.27
CA THR A 333 0.68 -17.23 0.93
C THR A 333 2.01 -16.97 1.64
N ALA A 334 2.10 -17.27 2.93
CA ALA A 334 3.32 -17.09 3.71
C ALA A 334 4.45 -18.00 3.24
N LEU A 335 4.19 -19.28 2.97
CA LEU A 335 5.20 -20.22 2.45
C LEU A 335 5.69 -19.82 1.05
N SER A 336 4.80 -19.39 0.18
CA SER A 336 5.17 -18.89 -1.14
C SER A 336 6.01 -17.63 -1.04
N GLY A 337 5.63 -16.71 -0.14
CA GLY A 337 6.41 -15.51 0.16
C GLY A 337 7.79 -15.83 0.72
N MET A 338 7.88 -16.81 1.61
CA MET A 338 9.16 -17.28 2.14
C MET A 338 10.08 -17.84 1.05
N GLY A 339 9.55 -18.60 0.09
CA GLY A 339 10.32 -19.10 -1.07
C GLY A 339 10.93 -17.95 -1.86
N VAL A 340 10.19 -16.86 -2.10
CA VAL A 340 10.69 -15.67 -2.80
C VAL A 340 11.76 -14.94 -1.96
N ILE A 341 11.55 -14.79 -0.65
CA ILE A 341 12.53 -14.16 0.25
C ILE A 341 13.88 -14.89 0.19
N LEU A 342 13.86 -16.20 0.26
CA LEU A 342 15.07 -17.03 0.17
C LEU A 342 15.76 -16.90 -1.19
N PHE A 343 15.00 -16.75 -2.28
CA PHE A 343 15.52 -16.49 -3.62
C PHE A 343 16.24 -15.14 -3.70
N PHE A 344 15.68 -14.08 -3.11
CA PHE A 344 16.29 -12.75 -3.10
C PHE A 344 17.44 -12.59 -2.10
N LYS A 345 17.70 -13.60 -1.26
CA LYS A 345 18.86 -13.65 -0.33
C LYS A 345 19.01 -12.38 0.53
N GLY A 346 17.92 -11.85 1.05
CA GLY A 346 17.92 -10.65 1.89
C GLY A 346 18.14 -9.32 1.16
N ALA A 347 18.09 -9.29 -0.17
CA ALA A 347 18.20 -8.06 -0.98
C ALA A 347 16.92 -7.21 -0.92
N VAL A 348 16.66 -6.59 0.23
CA VAL A 348 15.41 -5.88 0.56
C VAL A 348 15.03 -4.83 -0.49
N MET A 349 15.96 -3.93 -0.87
CA MET A 349 15.67 -2.85 -1.82
C MET A 349 15.37 -3.37 -3.23
N LEU A 350 16.07 -4.44 -3.65
CA LEU A 350 15.81 -5.08 -4.94
C LEU A 350 14.41 -5.69 -4.95
N MET A 351 14.04 -6.40 -3.86
CA MET A 351 12.71 -6.99 -3.72
C MET A 351 11.60 -5.93 -3.67
N LEU A 352 11.81 -4.84 -2.93
CA LEU A 352 10.87 -3.72 -2.88
C LEU A 352 10.66 -3.09 -4.25
N LYS A 353 11.75 -2.76 -4.95
CA LYS A 353 11.69 -2.20 -6.31
C LYS A 353 10.97 -3.15 -7.26
N PHE A 354 11.27 -4.44 -7.20
CA PHE A 354 10.61 -5.45 -8.03
C PHE A 354 9.10 -5.52 -7.72
N ALA A 355 8.71 -5.57 -6.44
CA ALA A 355 7.31 -5.63 -6.04
C ALA A 355 6.52 -4.38 -6.47
N MET A 356 7.11 -3.19 -6.29
CA MET A 356 6.49 -1.93 -6.70
C MET A 356 6.30 -1.85 -8.22
N ILE A 357 7.31 -2.25 -9.02
CA ILE A 357 7.22 -2.29 -10.47
C ILE A 357 6.17 -3.32 -10.93
N ALA A 358 6.21 -4.54 -10.39
CA ALA A 358 5.25 -5.58 -10.73
C ALA A 358 3.81 -5.15 -10.44
N SER A 359 3.59 -4.51 -9.30
CA SER A 359 2.29 -3.92 -8.94
C SER A 359 1.86 -2.82 -9.91
N PHE A 360 2.80 -2.01 -10.42
CA PHE A 360 2.46 -0.99 -11.42
C PHE A 360 2.11 -1.58 -12.77
N VAL A 361 2.88 -2.55 -13.24
CA VAL A 361 2.65 -3.20 -14.55
C VAL A 361 1.29 -3.93 -14.58
N SER A 362 0.85 -4.51 -13.46
CA SER A 362 -0.48 -5.13 -13.35
C SER A 362 -1.62 -4.12 -13.12
N THR A 363 -1.31 -2.90 -12.71
CA THR A 363 -2.28 -1.84 -12.39
C THR A 363 -3.32 -1.58 -13.50
N PRO A 364 -2.97 -1.45 -14.82
CA PRO A 364 -3.95 -1.22 -15.87
C PRO A 364 -5.00 -2.33 -15.98
N VAL A 365 -4.60 -3.57 -15.74
CA VAL A 365 -5.52 -4.72 -15.80
C VAL A 365 -6.52 -4.66 -14.67
N PHE A 366 -6.07 -4.47 -13.42
CA PHE A 366 -6.98 -4.33 -12.26
C PHE A 366 -7.88 -3.10 -12.38
N ALA A 367 -7.32 -1.98 -12.86
CA ALA A 367 -8.08 -0.76 -13.12
C ALA A 367 -9.21 -1.00 -14.13
N TYR A 368 -8.90 -1.70 -15.24
CA TYR A 368 -9.90 -2.06 -16.25
C TYR A 368 -10.96 -3.02 -15.69
N LEU A 369 -10.59 -4.02 -14.89
CA LEU A 369 -11.55 -4.94 -14.25
C LEU A 369 -12.56 -4.17 -13.40
N ASN A 370 -12.08 -3.25 -12.54
CA ASN A 370 -12.92 -2.42 -11.70
C ASN A 370 -13.85 -1.51 -12.52
N LEU A 371 -13.31 -0.81 -13.52
CA LEU A 371 -14.08 0.07 -14.41
C LEU A 371 -15.14 -0.70 -15.19
N ALA A 372 -14.75 -1.83 -15.78
CA ALA A 372 -15.64 -2.66 -16.57
C ALA A 372 -16.82 -3.21 -15.75
N LEU A 373 -16.59 -3.49 -14.46
CA LEU A 373 -17.63 -3.95 -13.53
C LEU A 373 -18.58 -2.81 -13.18
N VAL A 374 -18.04 -1.71 -12.65
CA VAL A 374 -18.83 -0.61 -12.08
C VAL A 374 -19.61 0.16 -13.14
N ARG A 375 -19.08 0.29 -14.36
CA ARG A 375 -19.75 0.95 -15.49
C ARG A 375 -21.16 0.40 -15.76
N LYS A 376 -21.39 -0.90 -15.53
CA LYS A 376 -22.70 -1.54 -15.77
C LYS A 376 -23.55 -1.66 -14.51
N ALA A 377 -22.93 -1.73 -13.35
CA ALA A 377 -23.61 -2.06 -12.10
C ALA A 377 -23.98 -0.86 -11.25
N SER A 378 -23.19 0.22 -11.29
CA SER A 378 -23.41 1.37 -10.41
C SER A 378 -24.45 2.35 -10.94
N ARG A 379 -25.36 2.76 -10.05
CA ARG A 379 -26.37 3.81 -10.29
C ARG A 379 -25.85 5.20 -9.97
N HIS A 380 -24.80 5.33 -9.18
CA HIS A 380 -24.25 6.59 -8.69
C HIS A 380 -22.95 7.01 -9.40
N LEU A 381 -22.70 6.46 -10.59
CA LEU A 381 -21.49 6.77 -11.36
C LEU A 381 -21.68 8.09 -12.13
N SER A 382 -21.03 9.16 -11.67
CA SER A 382 -21.10 10.45 -12.34
C SER A 382 -20.27 10.48 -13.65
N PRO A 383 -20.65 11.30 -14.65
CA PRO A 383 -19.84 11.48 -15.87
C PRO A 383 -18.42 11.95 -15.59
N ALA A 384 -18.21 12.81 -14.60
CA ALA A 384 -16.90 13.30 -14.20
C ALA A 384 -16.03 12.16 -13.63
N MET A 385 -16.60 11.27 -12.82
CA MET A 385 -15.89 10.09 -12.30
C MET A 385 -15.54 9.11 -13.42
N MET A 386 -16.43 8.94 -14.40
CA MET A 386 -16.18 8.12 -15.57
C MET A 386 -15.04 8.68 -16.42
N LEU A 387 -15.05 10.00 -16.67
CA LEU A 387 -13.97 10.68 -17.40
C LEU A 387 -12.65 10.52 -16.68
N LEU A 388 -12.61 10.76 -15.35
CA LEU A 388 -11.40 10.58 -14.54
C LEU A 388 -10.89 9.14 -14.58
N ALA A 389 -11.79 8.15 -14.58
CA ALA A 389 -11.41 6.74 -14.69
C ALA A 389 -10.78 6.41 -16.06
N TRP A 390 -11.32 6.94 -17.17
CA TRP A 390 -10.72 6.74 -18.49
C TRP A 390 -9.37 7.44 -18.62
N LEU A 391 -9.26 8.67 -18.15
CA LEU A 391 -7.97 9.40 -18.11
C LEU A 391 -6.96 8.67 -17.23
N GLY A 392 -7.41 8.17 -16.07
CA GLY A 392 -6.58 7.37 -15.18
C GLY A 392 -6.10 6.07 -15.83
N LEU A 393 -6.97 5.34 -16.51
CA LEU A 393 -6.61 4.11 -17.23
C LEU A 393 -5.60 4.42 -18.34
N ALA A 394 -5.80 5.48 -19.11
CA ALA A 394 -4.87 5.92 -20.15
C ALA A 394 -3.49 6.29 -19.58
N TYR A 395 -3.47 7.09 -18.49
CA TYR A 395 -2.24 7.49 -17.80
C TYR A 395 -1.46 6.27 -17.27
N LEU A 396 -2.12 5.38 -16.54
CA LEU A 396 -1.49 4.20 -15.94
C LEU A 396 -1.01 3.22 -17.02
N SER A 397 -1.80 3.01 -18.06
CA SER A 397 -1.42 2.16 -19.20
C SER A 397 -0.26 2.76 -19.99
N GLY A 398 -0.29 4.06 -20.24
CA GLY A 398 0.79 4.77 -20.96
C GLY A 398 2.14 4.61 -20.26
N PHE A 399 2.20 4.86 -18.93
CA PHE A 399 3.44 4.67 -18.17
C PHE A 399 3.88 3.20 -18.10
N ALA A 400 2.94 2.25 -17.99
CA ALA A 400 3.26 0.82 -18.00
C ALA A 400 3.86 0.38 -19.33
N ILE A 401 3.27 0.81 -20.46
CA ILE A 401 3.77 0.52 -21.81
C ILE A 401 5.14 1.18 -22.01
N LEU A 402 5.28 2.47 -21.67
CA LEU A 402 6.55 3.19 -21.77
C LEU A 402 7.67 2.49 -21.01
N PHE A 403 7.38 2.04 -19.78
CA PHE A 403 8.34 1.29 -18.98
C PHE A 403 8.72 -0.05 -19.64
N LEU A 404 7.75 -0.81 -20.14
CA LEU A 404 8.02 -2.10 -20.79
C LEU A 404 8.85 -1.91 -22.06
N LEU A 405 8.55 -0.89 -22.88
CA LEU A 405 9.33 -0.57 -24.07
C LEU A 405 10.77 -0.18 -23.72
N ASN A 406 10.97 0.61 -22.66
CA ASN A 406 12.31 0.95 -22.18
C ASN A 406 13.09 -0.28 -21.68
N GLN A 407 12.43 -1.27 -21.08
CA GLN A 407 13.09 -2.51 -20.62
C GLN A 407 13.48 -3.44 -21.77
N THR A 408 12.79 -3.37 -22.89
CA THR A 408 13.13 -4.17 -24.10
C THR A 408 14.20 -3.53 -24.97
N GLY A 409 14.68 -2.33 -24.62
CA GLY A 409 15.69 -1.60 -25.41
C GLY A 409 15.16 -1.02 -26.72
N ILE A 410 13.84 -0.87 -26.84
CA ILE A 410 13.20 -0.23 -28.01
C ILE A 410 13.27 1.30 -27.89
N LEU A 411 13.36 1.81 -26.65
CA LEU A 411 13.49 3.23 -26.33
C LEU A 411 14.85 3.55 -25.73
#